data_a660d23c7dd1e9bdfedea38314de2b44
#
_entry.id   a660d23c7dd1e9bdfedea38314de2b44
#
_cell.length_a   1.000
_cell.length_b   1.000
_cell.length_c   1.000
_cell.angle_alpha   90.00
_cell.angle_beta   90.00
_cell.angle_gamma   90.00
#
_symmetry.space_group_name_H-M   'P 1'
#
loop_
_entity.id
_entity.type
_entity.pdbx_description
1 polymer ?
#
loop_
_entity_poly.entity_id
_entity_poly.type
_entity_poly.pdbx_seq_one_letter_code
_entity_poly.pdbx_strand_id
1 'polypeptide(L)'
;MLIHDAIIGNLYPYDVDDNLILKACIDHDVAPEDEYSYEAKSVVARVSIEILVNLISLSSESDSGYSLSYNVDKLKERICFIAKSNGFADVADEYDIKPKVYIMD
;
A
#
# COMPACT_ATOMS: atom_id res chain seq x y z
N MET A 1 -19.95 -3.73 -0.10
CA MET A 1 -18.69 -3.34 0.57
C MET A 1 -18.33 -1.92 0.19
N LEU A 2 -17.98 -1.13 1.18
CA LEU A 2 -17.60 0.26 0.92
C LEU A 2 -16.15 0.33 0.46
N ILE A 3 -15.81 1.42 -0.20
CA ILE A 3 -14.43 1.65 -0.63
C ILE A 3 -13.48 1.62 0.57
N HIS A 4 -13.90 2.20 1.70
CA HIS A 4 -13.14 2.16 2.94
C HIS A 4 -12.79 0.72 3.32
N ASP A 5 -13.77 -0.18 3.24
CA ASP A 5 -13.55 -1.59 3.60
C ASP A 5 -12.62 -2.28 2.61
N ALA A 6 -12.71 -1.91 1.33
CA ALA A 6 -11.83 -2.49 0.32
C ALA A 6 -10.39 -2.08 0.55
N ILE A 7 -10.17 -0.82 0.96
CA ILE A 7 -8.82 -0.35 1.29
C ILE A 7 -8.28 -1.12 2.48
N ILE A 8 -9.09 -1.29 3.51
CA ILE A 8 -8.66 -2.06 4.68
C ILE A 8 -8.29 -3.47 4.28
N GLY A 9 -9.07 -4.07 3.38
CA GLY A 9 -8.74 -5.41 2.88
C GLY A 9 -7.39 -5.45 2.16
N ASN A 10 -7.07 -4.42 1.40
CA ASN A 10 -5.78 -4.35 0.72
C ASN A 10 -4.63 -4.16 1.71
N LEU A 11 -4.90 -3.51 2.83
CA LEU A 11 -3.86 -3.24 3.82
C LEU A 11 -3.66 -4.40 4.81
N TYR A 12 -4.59 -5.35 4.82
CA TYR A 12 -4.48 -6.48 5.74
C TYR A 12 -3.12 -7.18 5.57
N PRO A 13 -2.43 -7.57 6.61
CA PRO A 13 -2.87 -7.57 8.00
C PRO A 13 -2.42 -6.34 8.80
N TYR A 14 -2.06 -5.25 8.14
CA TYR A 14 -1.58 -4.06 8.84
C TYR A 14 -2.75 -3.25 9.35
N ASP A 15 -2.63 -2.80 10.60
CA ASP A 15 -3.64 -1.97 11.22
C ASP A 15 -3.21 -0.52 11.06
N VAL A 16 -3.91 0.21 10.23
CA VAL A 16 -3.52 1.57 9.85
C VAL A 16 -4.49 2.56 10.44
N ASP A 17 -3.94 3.67 10.94
CA ASP A 17 -4.76 4.75 11.50
C ASP A 17 -5.77 5.22 10.46
N ASP A 18 -7.02 5.33 10.88
CA ASP A 18 -8.10 5.71 9.98
C ASP A 18 -7.86 7.06 9.31
N ASN A 19 -7.19 7.98 10.01
CA ASN A 19 -6.90 9.29 9.44
C ASN A 19 -5.95 9.21 8.24
N LEU A 20 -5.04 8.24 8.24
CA LEU A 20 -4.18 8.04 7.07
C LEU A 20 -5.00 7.55 5.88
N ILE A 21 -5.97 6.69 6.13
CA ILE A 21 -6.84 6.19 5.08
C ILE A 21 -7.70 7.32 4.53
N LEU A 22 -8.31 8.10 5.41
CA LEU A 22 -9.17 9.20 4.99
C LEU A 22 -8.39 10.25 4.20
N LYS A 23 -7.20 10.59 4.67
CA LYS A 23 -6.38 11.56 3.96
C LYS A 23 -6.02 11.07 2.57
N ALA A 24 -5.63 9.81 2.44
CA ALA A 24 -5.29 9.26 1.14
C ALA A 24 -6.48 9.24 0.20
N CYS A 25 -7.67 8.97 0.74
CA CYS A 25 -8.89 9.02 -0.07
C CYS A 25 -9.13 10.42 -0.62
N ILE A 26 -8.96 11.43 0.23
CA ILE A 26 -9.14 12.82 -0.20
C ILE A 26 -8.11 13.19 -1.26
N ASP A 27 -6.86 12.78 -1.05
CA ASP A 27 -5.78 13.10 -1.99
C ASP A 27 -6.03 12.49 -3.37
N HIS A 28 -6.75 11.38 -3.43
CA HIS A 28 -7.06 10.71 -4.68
C HIS A 28 -8.49 10.98 -5.16
N ASP A 29 -9.17 11.90 -4.52
CA ASP A 29 -10.56 12.29 -4.87
C ASP A 29 -11.49 11.08 -4.85
N VAL A 30 -11.42 10.32 -3.77
CA VAL A 30 -12.21 9.11 -3.58
C VAL A 30 -13.05 9.27 -2.33
N ALA A 31 -14.32 8.90 -2.42
CA ALA A 31 -15.22 8.93 -1.27
C ALA A 31 -15.20 7.57 -0.58
N PRO A 32 -14.69 7.48 0.64
CA PRO A 32 -14.55 6.17 1.30
C PRO A 32 -15.89 5.50 1.60
N GLU A 33 -16.97 6.27 1.68
CA GLU A 33 -18.28 5.72 1.96
C GLU A 33 -19.03 5.26 0.72
N ASP A 34 -18.46 5.45 -0.48
CA ASP A 34 -19.07 4.97 -1.70
C ASP A 34 -18.94 3.45 -1.81
N GLU A 35 -19.84 2.85 -2.57
CA GLU A 35 -19.81 1.42 -2.80
C GLU A 35 -18.59 1.04 -3.63
N TYR A 36 -17.88 0.00 -3.23
CA TYR A 36 -16.75 -0.51 -3.98
C TYR A 36 -17.28 -1.29 -5.19
N SER A 37 -16.73 -1.03 -6.35
CA SER A 37 -17.10 -1.70 -7.58
C SER A 37 -15.85 -1.98 -8.39
N TYR A 38 -16.02 -2.74 -9.45
CA TYR A 38 -14.89 -3.05 -10.32
C TYR A 38 -14.28 -1.77 -10.89
N GLU A 39 -15.11 -0.77 -11.16
CA GLU A 39 -14.62 0.49 -11.70
C GLU A 39 -13.74 1.24 -10.72
N ALA A 40 -13.94 1.03 -9.43
CA ALA A 40 -13.13 1.68 -8.40
C ALA A 40 -11.87 0.90 -8.08
N LYS A 41 -11.70 -0.28 -8.64
CA LYS A 41 -10.58 -1.16 -8.28
C LYS A 41 -9.23 -0.48 -8.42
N SER A 42 -9.03 0.21 -9.54
CA SER A 42 -7.74 0.84 -9.83
C SER A 42 -7.42 1.97 -8.86
N VAL A 43 -8.39 2.85 -8.59
CA VAL A 43 -8.13 3.97 -7.69
C VAL A 43 -7.97 3.49 -6.25
N VAL A 44 -8.72 2.47 -5.86
CA VAL A 44 -8.56 1.88 -4.52
C VAL A 44 -7.17 1.28 -4.38
N ALA A 45 -6.67 0.63 -5.43
CA ALA A 45 -5.31 0.08 -5.41
C ALA A 45 -4.28 1.19 -5.24
N ARG A 46 -4.45 2.32 -5.92
CA ARG A 46 -3.51 3.43 -5.80
C ARG A 46 -3.51 4.03 -4.41
N VAL A 47 -4.69 4.19 -3.82
CA VAL A 47 -4.81 4.69 -2.44
C VAL A 47 -4.10 3.73 -1.49
N SER A 48 -4.34 2.44 -1.65
CA SER A 48 -3.74 1.42 -0.78
C SER A 48 -2.21 1.43 -0.90
N ILE A 49 -1.69 1.55 -2.10
CA ILE A 49 -0.25 1.59 -2.34
C ILE A 49 0.36 2.82 -1.67
N GLU A 50 -0.29 3.97 -1.80
CA GLU A 50 0.22 5.18 -1.15
C GLU A 50 0.32 5.01 0.36
N ILE A 51 -0.69 4.40 0.97
CA ILE A 51 -0.69 4.17 2.41
C ILE A 51 0.46 3.24 2.79
N LEU A 52 0.66 2.16 2.03
CA LEU A 52 1.74 1.22 2.32
C LEU A 52 3.12 1.87 2.16
N VAL A 53 3.28 2.73 1.15
CA VAL A 53 4.52 3.48 0.97
C VAL A 53 4.77 4.39 2.18
N ASN A 54 3.72 5.03 2.70
CA ASN A 54 3.85 5.84 3.90
C ASN A 54 4.29 5.03 5.10
N LEU A 55 3.80 3.80 5.22
CA LEU A 55 4.23 2.93 6.32
C LEU A 55 5.71 2.59 6.22
N ILE A 56 6.23 2.42 5.01
CA ILE A 56 7.66 2.18 4.82
C ILE A 56 8.45 3.40 5.32
N SER A 57 8.00 4.58 4.95
CA SER A 57 8.66 5.81 5.37
C SER A 57 8.66 5.96 6.89
N LEU A 58 7.51 5.70 7.52
CA LEU A 58 7.42 5.79 8.97
C LEU A 58 8.30 4.76 9.67
N SER A 59 8.42 3.57 9.10
CA SER A 59 9.28 2.54 9.67
C SER A 59 10.75 2.94 9.60
N SER A 60 11.13 3.68 8.57
CA SER A 60 12.50 4.13 8.41
C SER A 60 12.89 5.23 9.37
N GLU A 61 11.92 5.88 9.98
CA GLU A 61 12.17 6.98 10.90
C GLU A 61 11.96 6.56 12.34
N SER A 62 12.34 5.34 12.64
CA SER A 62 11.98 4.76 13.92
C SER A 62 12.82 5.22 15.08
N ASP A 63 13.80 6.05 14.88
CA ASP A 63 14.65 6.48 15.97
C ASP A 63 14.05 7.60 16.80
N SER A 64 12.82 7.97 16.56
CA SER A 64 12.19 9.03 17.32
C SER A 64 11.49 8.52 18.58
N GLY A 65 11.68 7.28 18.94
CA GLY A 65 11.02 6.72 20.10
C GLY A 65 9.67 6.11 19.81
N TYR A 66 9.19 6.19 18.60
CA TYR A 66 8.03 5.55 18.20
C TYR A 66 8.41 4.28 17.61
N SER A 67 7.93 3.23 18.04
CA SER A 67 8.26 2.01 17.43
C SER A 67 7.18 1.55 16.55
N LEU A 68 7.10 2.07 15.39
CA LEU A 68 6.31 1.45 14.37
C LEU A 68 7.25 0.55 13.62
N SER A 69 7.42 -0.65 14.06
CA SER A 69 8.34 -1.52 13.35
C SER A 69 7.57 -2.46 12.48
N TYR A 70 7.38 -2.07 11.25
CA TYR A 70 6.87 -2.95 10.24
C TYR A 70 8.04 -3.61 9.53
N ASN A 71 7.83 -4.81 9.06
CA ASN A 71 8.81 -5.46 8.19
C ASN A 71 8.71 -4.82 6.82
N VAL A 72 9.71 -4.05 6.45
CA VAL A 72 9.69 -3.27 5.21
C VAL A 72 9.62 -4.19 3.98
N ASP A 73 10.29 -5.33 4.01
CA ASP A 73 10.23 -6.24 2.88
C ASP A 73 8.83 -6.80 2.67
N LYS A 74 8.12 -7.07 3.75
CA LYS A 74 6.74 -7.53 3.65
C LYS A 74 5.82 -6.44 3.11
N LEU A 75 6.06 -5.20 3.49
CA LEU A 75 5.32 -4.07 2.93
C LEU A 75 5.55 -3.96 1.43
N LYS A 76 6.81 -4.09 1.01
CA LYS A 76 7.14 -4.03 -0.41
C LYS A 76 6.51 -5.18 -1.18
N GLU A 77 6.48 -6.38 -0.61
CA GLU A 77 5.82 -7.51 -1.24
C GLU A 77 4.33 -7.22 -1.45
N ARG A 78 3.70 -6.62 -0.44
CA ARG A 78 2.28 -6.30 -0.55
C ARG A 78 2.02 -5.26 -1.63
N ILE A 79 2.86 -4.22 -1.69
CA ILE A 79 2.75 -3.19 -2.73
C ILE A 79 2.90 -3.84 -4.11
N CYS A 80 3.88 -4.69 -4.27
CA CYS A 80 4.13 -5.36 -5.53
C CYS A 80 2.94 -6.23 -5.94
N PHE A 81 2.37 -6.96 -5.00
CA PHE A 81 1.21 -7.79 -5.27
C PHE A 81 0.02 -6.96 -5.75
N ILE A 82 -0.27 -5.86 -5.06
CA ILE A 82 -1.38 -4.99 -5.44
C ILE A 82 -1.12 -4.38 -6.81
N ALA A 83 0.11 -3.93 -7.06
CA ALA A 83 0.46 -3.32 -8.34
C ALA A 83 0.30 -4.31 -9.49
N LYS A 84 0.77 -5.54 -9.31
CA LYS A 84 0.65 -6.55 -10.35
C LYS A 84 -0.81 -6.91 -10.62
N SER A 85 -1.61 -6.96 -9.57
CA SER A 85 -3.03 -7.29 -9.70
C SER A 85 -3.80 -6.22 -10.45
N ASN A 86 -3.25 -5.03 -10.55
CA ASN A 86 -3.92 -3.89 -11.17
C ASN A 86 -3.21 -3.37 -12.41
N GLY A 87 -2.18 -4.07 -12.87
CA GLY A 87 -1.48 -3.68 -14.09
C GLY A 87 -0.56 -2.49 -13.94
N PHE A 88 -0.12 -2.16 -12.74
CA PHE A 88 0.79 -1.04 -12.50
C PHE A 88 2.22 -1.55 -12.60
N ALA A 89 2.70 -1.77 -13.83
CA ALA A 89 3.99 -2.40 -14.05
C ALA A 89 5.15 -1.61 -13.45
N ASP A 90 5.10 -0.29 -13.56
CA ASP A 90 6.17 0.56 -13.04
C ASP A 90 6.30 0.43 -11.53
N VAL A 91 5.17 0.44 -10.84
CA VAL A 91 5.16 0.31 -9.38
C VAL A 91 5.61 -1.09 -8.98
N ALA A 92 5.13 -2.10 -9.71
CA ALA A 92 5.51 -3.47 -9.42
C ALA A 92 7.02 -3.65 -9.53
N ASP A 93 7.63 -3.08 -10.55
CA ASP A 93 9.07 -3.18 -10.73
C ASP A 93 9.83 -2.44 -9.63
N GLU A 94 9.34 -1.28 -9.25
CA GLU A 94 10.00 -0.47 -8.25
C GLU A 94 10.08 -1.17 -6.89
N TYR A 95 9.03 -1.90 -6.53
CA TYR A 95 8.96 -2.53 -5.22
C TYR A 95 9.18 -4.04 -5.25
N ASP A 96 9.59 -4.58 -6.40
CA ASP A 96 9.84 -6.00 -6.50
C ASP A 96 11.15 -6.33 -5.78
N ILE A 97 11.06 -7.23 -4.81
CA ILE A 97 12.23 -7.64 -4.07
C ILE A 97 12.82 -8.81 -4.80
N LYS A 98 13.80 -8.57 -5.66
CA LYS A 98 14.43 -9.62 -6.41
C LYS A 98 15.62 -10.14 -5.65
N PRO A 99 15.86 -11.43 -5.67
CA PRO A 99 17.06 -11.96 -5.06
C PRO A 99 18.24 -11.42 -5.81
N LYS A 100 19.20 -10.96 -5.11
CA LYS A 100 20.29 -10.37 -5.73
C LYS A 100 21.32 -11.30 -6.11
N VAL A 101 21.00 -12.31 -6.68
CA VAL A 101 21.88 -13.28 -6.82
C VAL A 101 22.46 -13.37 -8.06
N TYR A 102 22.15 -12.97 -8.84
CA TYR A 102 22.62 -13.12 -10.08
C TYR A 102 24.03 -13.18 -10.26
N ILE A 103 24.31 -13.29 -10.33
CA ILE A 103 25.19 -13.18 -10.68
C ILE A 103 25.84 -13.61 -10.97
N MET A 104 26.10 -13.96 -11.43
CA MET A 104 26.62 -14.08 -11.75
C MET A 104 27.19 -14.28 -12.12
N ASP A 105 27.50 -14.35 -12.61
CA ASP A 105 28.12 -14.47 -13.08
C ASP A 105 28.62 -14.70 -13.25
#